data_636cf4f4a95112fce1e62fad2de5323d
#
_entry.id   636cf4f4a95112fce1e62fad2de5323d
#
_cell.length_a   1.000
_cell.length_b   1.000
_cell.length_c   1.000
_cell.angle_alpha   90.00
_cell.angle_beta   90.00
_cell.angle_gamma   90.00
#
_symmetry.space_group_name_H-M   'P 1'
#
loop_
_entity.id
_entity.type
_entity.pdbx_description
1 polymer ?
#
loop_
_entity_poly.entity_id
_entity_poly.type
_entity_poly.pdbx_seq_one_letter_code
_entity_poly.pdbx_strand_id
1 'polypeptide(L)'
;MIKSEVTNDQFYTKHKIANDLINKTKSRLKSIDMYVEPSAGSGAFYRLLPETYRLGLDIDPKISEIEKIDYFDFNSDMLKESYSNICVIGNPPFGKNSSLAVKFFNHSASFAKYIAFILPRTFRKDSIVNRLNRSFHLTYEEILNKNSFELLDKSDYSVPCVFQIWERKSNLRDIIIKDRNHKDWTWVSKTNNPDFAIRRVGVNAGKIYKFNDKISESSHYFLKSNDKVFENFNVLFNKR
;
A
#
# COMPACT_ATOMS: atom_id res chain seq x y z
N MET A 1 2.11 26.24 -22.34
CA MET A 1 2.79 25.47 -21.28
C MET A 1 2.16 24.09 -21.26
N ILE A 2 2.84 23.11 -21.83
CA ILE A 2 2.41 21.72 -21.89
C ILE A 2 2.68 21.16 -20.46
N LYS A 3 1.63 20.85 -19.71
CA LYS A 3 1.74 20.01 -18.52
C LYS A 3 2.28 18.66 -19.00
N SER A 4 3.55 18.35 -18.71
CA SER A 4 4.08 17.01 -18.85
C SER A 4 3.18 16.09 -18.01
N GLU A 5 2.44 15.22 -18.67
CA GLU A 5 1.75 14.14 -17.99
C GLU A 5 2.82 13.37 -17.21
N VAL A 6 2.71 13.37 -15.88
CA VAL A 6 3.49 12.50 -15.00
C VAL A 6 2.96 11.10 -15.27
N THR A 7 3.48 10.47 -16.30
CA THR A 7 3.17 9.10 -16.66
C THR A 7 3.81 8.20 -15.59
N ASN A 8 2.96 7.46 -14.88
CA ASN A 8 3.29 6.34 -14.00
C ASN A 8 4.12 6.65 -12.75
N ASP A 9 3.50 7.24 -11.71
CA ASP A 9 4.04 7.25 -10.32
C ASP A 9 5.60 7.41 -10.21
N GLN A 10 6.23 8.15 -11.14
CA GLN A 10 7.68 8.30 -11.21
C GLN A 10 8.14 9.43 -10.28
N PHE A 11 8.33 9.09 -9.03
CA PHE A 11 9.04 9.93 -8.06
C PHE A 11 10.13 9.12 -7.39
N TYR A 12 11.21 9.79 -7.05
CA TYR A 12 12.43 9.16 -6.54
C TYR A 12 12.60 9.45 -5.06
N THR A 13 13.04 8.45 -4.31
CA THR A 13 13.35 8.61 -2.89
C THR A 13 14.65 9.40 -2.75
N LYS A 14 14.65 10.47 -1.94
CA LYS A 14 15.86 11.24 -1.65
C LYS A 14 16.91 10.36 -0.99
N HIS A 15 18.18 10.52 -1.38
CA HIS A 15 19.31 9.73 -0.90
C HIS A 15 19.40 9.66 0.63
N LYS A 16 19.21 10.80 1.33
CA LYS A 16 19.22 10.84 2.79
C LYS A 16 18.13 9.96 3.40
N ILE A 17 16.95 9.95 2.80
CA ILE A 17 15.82 9.13 3.25
C ILE A 17 16.12 7.65 3.00
N ALA A 18 16.58 7.28 1.80
CA ALA A 18 16.97 5.91 1.49
C ALA A 18 18.03 5.37 2.48
N ASN A 19 19.06 6.19 2.79
CA ASN A 19 20.11 5.83 3.75
C ASN A 19 19.54 5.59 5.15
N ASP A 20 18.67 6.47 5.65
CA ASP A 20 18.03 6.32 6.95
C ASP A 20 17.19 5.04 7.02
N LEU A 21 16.39 4.75 5.99
CA LEU A 21 15.55 3.55 5.90
C LEU A 21 16.37 2.26 5.81
N ILE A 22 17.49 2.25 5.09
CA ILE A 22 18.42 1.12 5.05
C ILE A 22 19.03 0.88 6.43
N ASN A 23 19.47 1.91 7.14
CA ASN A 23 20.03 1.79 8.48
C ASN A 23 19.00 1.25 9.47
N LYS A 24 17.75 1.71 9.39
CA LYS A 24 16.62 1.20 10.18
C LYS A 24 16.34 -0.27 9.86
N THR A 25 16.44 -0.67 8.60
CA THR A 25 16.27 -2.06 8.17
C THR A 25 17.38 -2.93 8.75
N LYS A 26 18.64 -2.55 8.57
CA LYS A 26 19.81 -3.28 9.10
C LYS A 26 19.79 -3.42 10.62
N SER A 27 19.33 -2.41 11.35
CA SER A 27 19.27 -2.45 12.83
C SER A 27 18.17 -3.37 13.39
N ARG A 28 17.16 -3.70 12.59
CA ARG A 28 15.98 -4.48 13.01
C ARG A 28 15.97 -5.90 12.48
N LEU A 29 16.64 -6.17 11.38
CA LEU A 29 16.67 -7.48 10.76
C LEU A 29 17.99 -8.20 11.05
N LYS A 30 17.88 -9.51 11.28
CA LYS A 30 19.05 -10.36 11.54
C LYS A 30 19.46 -11.05 10.24
N SER A 31 20.76 -11.08 9.97
CA SER A 31 21.39 -11.94 8.96
C SER A 31 20.73 -11.80 7.57
N ILE A 32 20.86 -10.64 6.94
CA ILE A 32 20.45 -10.47 5.54
C ILE A 32 21.61 -10.94 4.65
N ASP A 33 21.34 -11.91 3.80
CA ASP A 33 22.34 -12.54 2.92
C ASP A 33 22.32 -11.88 1.54
N MET A 34 21.17 -11.33 1.12
CA MET A 34 20.99 -10.70 -0.19
C MET A 34 19.93 -9.61 -0.13
N TYR A 35 20.21 -8.48 -0.78
CA TYR A 35 19.24 -7.40 -1.01
C TYR A 35 18.79 -7.39 -2.46
N VAL A 36 17.48 -7.27 -2.67
CA VAL A 36 16.88 -7.08 -4.00
C VAL A 36 16.08 -5.78 -3.99
N GLU A 37 16.41 -4.85 -4.89
CA GLU A 37 15.61 -3.65 -5.13
C GLU A 37 14.80 -3.83 -6.42
N PRO A 38 13.46 -4.01 -6.36
CA PRO A 38 12.64 -4.46 -7.49
C PRO A 38 12.20 -3.35 -8.46
N SER A 39 12.50 -2.10 -8.16
CA SER A 39 12.21 -0.91 -8.99
C SER A 39 13.26 0.14 -8.68
N ALA A 40 14.50 -0.18 -9.05
CA ALA A 40 15.67 0.55 -8.58
C ALA A 40 15.84 1.92 -9.24
N GLY A 41 15.25 2.15 -10.42
CA GLY A 41 15.23 3.43 -11.12
C GLY A 41 16.60 4.09 -11.25
N SER A 42 16.83 5.17 -10.51
CA SER A 42 18.11 5.88 -10.43
C SER A 42 19.07 5.32 -9.38
N GLY A 43 18.73 4.23 -8.68
CA GLY A 43 19.60 3.56 -7.72
C GLY A 43 19.63 4.21 -6.32
N ALA A 44 18.55 4.83 -5.87
CA ALA A 44 18.52 5.55 -4.60
C ALA A 44 18.82 4.64 -3.39
N PHE A 45 18.29 3.44 -3.37
CA PHE A 45 18.61 2.40 -2.39
C PHE A 45 19.81 1.58 -2.85
N TYR A 46 19.83 1.14 -4.11
CA TYR A 46 20.84 0.26 -4.69
C TYR A 46 22.27 0.69 -4.36
N ARG A 47 22.61 1.95 -4.58
CA ARG A 47 23.94 2.49 -4.34
C ARG A 47 24.39 2.49 -2.88
N LEU A 48 23.46 2.40 -1.93
CA LEU A 48 23.69 2.40 -0.49
C LEU A 48 23.74 0.99 0.11
N LEU A 49 23.33 -0.02 -0.65
CA LEU A 49 23.39 -1.42 -0.24
C LEU A 49 24.81 -1.98 -0.46
N PRO A 50 25.22 -3.02 0.31
CA PRO A 50 26.53 -3.66 0.14
C PRO A 50 26.72 -4.22 -1.26
N GLU A 51 27.80 -3.88 -1.94
CA GLU A 51 28.03 -4.24 -3.34
C GLU A 51 28.00 -5.73 -3.63
N THR A 52 28.53 -6.53 -2.74
CA THR A 52 28.63 -7.99 -2.89
C THR A 52 27.29 -8.70 -2.77
N TYR A 53 26.33 -8.09 -2.09
CA TYR A 53 25.06 -8.73 -1.72
C TYR A 53 23.85 -7.89 -2.12
N ARG A 54 23.89 -7.26 -3.31
CA ARG A 54 22.79 -6.46 -3.84
C ARG A 54 22.47 -6.80 -5.29
N LEU A 55 21.19 -6.74 -5.62
CA LEU A 55 20.68 -6.80 -6.99
C LEU A 55 19.64 -5.70 -7.16
N GLY A 56 19.81 -4.88 -8.19
CA GLY A 56 18.83 -3.88 -8.59
C GLY A 56 18.15 -4.33 -9.88
N LEU A 57 16.83 -4.28 -9.90
CA LEU A 57 16.00 -4.64 -11.04
C LEU A 57 15.12 -3.43 -11.42
N ASP A 58 14.96 -3.18 -12.70
CA ASP A 58 14.03 -2.16 -13.19
C ASP A 58 13.61 -2.45 -14.63
N ILE A 59 12.40 -2.10 -15.00
CA ILE A 59 11.93 -2.23 -16.39
C ILE A 59 12.56 -1.17 -17.30
N ASP A 60 12.96 -0.02 -16.72
CA ASP A 60 13.61 1.10 -17.41
C ASP A 60 14.72 1.72 -16.54
N PRO A 61 15.83 0.98 -16.31
CA PRO A 61 16.90 1.40 -15.42
C PRO A 61 17.58 2.69 -15.92
N LYS A 62 17.94 3.57 -14.98
CA LYS A 62 18.62 4.84 -15.26
C LYS A 62 20.14 4.77 -15.04
N ILE A 63 20.65 3.64 -14.59
CA ILE A 63 22.07 3.36 -14.40
C ILE A 63 22.37 1.93 -14.89
N SER A 64 23.59 1.73 -15.40
CA SER A 64 24.02 0.48 -16.09
C SER A 64 24.13 -0.72 -15.17
N GLU A 65 24.31 -0.49 -13.86
CA GLU A 65 24.49 -1.54 -12.86
C GLU A 65 23.17 -2.21 -12.43
N ILE A 66 22.03 -1.65 -12.84
CA ILE A 66 20.70 -2.21 -12.57
C ILE A 66 20.27 -3.07 -13.74
N GLU A 67 19.84 -4.29 -13.48
CA GLU A 67 19.39 -5.22 -14.50
C GLU A 67 18.04 -4.78 -15.08
N LYS A 68 17.94 -4.76 -16.41
CA LYS A 68 16.71 -4.44 -17.13
C LYS A 68 15.83 -5.67 -17.24
N ILE A 69 14.84 -5.77 -16.37
CA ILE A 69 13.88 -6.88 -16.34
C ILE A 69 12.54 -6.41 -15.75
N ASP A 70 11.42 -7.00 -16.18
CA ASP A 70 10.17 -6.87 -15.44
C ASP A 70 10.29 -7.66 -14.13
N TYR A 71 10.05 -7.00 -13.02
CA TYR A 71 10.15 -7.63 -11.70
C TYR A 71 9.30 -8.90 -11.56
N PHE A 72 8.18 -8.99 -12.27
CA PHE A 72 7.32 -10.15 -12.22
C PHE A 72 7.87 -11.38 -12.97
N ASP A 73 8.87 -11.19 -13.82
CA ASP A 73 9.59 -12.27 -14.48
C ASP A 73 10.79 -12.76 -13.64
N PHE A 74 11.19 -12.01 -12.61
CA PHE A 74 12.28 -12.37 -11.73
C PHE A 74 11.82 -13.42 -10.69
N ASN A 75 12.70 -14.41 -10.44
CA ASN A 75 12.57 -15.34 -9.31
C ASN A 75 13.95 -15.59 -8.66
N SER A 76 13.97 -16.17 -7.45
CA SER A 76 15.21 -16.39 -6.69
C SER A 76 16.19 -17.35 -7.36
N ASP A 77 15.74 -18.21 -8.26
CA ASP A 77 16.60 -19.17 -8.97
C ASP A 77 17.52 -18.47 -10.00
N MET A 78 17.20 -17.21 -10.34
CA MET A 78 18.04 -16.35 -11.18
C MET A 78 19.22 -15.74 -10.42
N LEU A 79 19.28 -15.85 -9.10
CA LEU A 79 20.40 -15.43 -8.29
C LEU A 79 21.58 -16.40 -8.49
N LYS A 80 22.79 -15.88 -8.44
CA LYS A 80 24.04 -16.67 -8.63
C LYS A 80 24.23 -17.78 -7.60
N GLU A 81 23.67 -17.56 -6.41
CA GLU A 81 23.77 -18.46 -5.26
C GLU A 81 22.42 -18.57 -4.56
N SER A 82 22.23 -19.62 -3.76
CA SER A 82 21.06 -19.76 -2.91
C SER A 82 21.22 -18.94 -1.64
N TYR A 83 20.26 -18.05 -1.37
CA TYR A 83 20.23 -17.20 -0.19
C TYR A 83 19.01 -17.55 0.68
N SER A 84 19.24 -17.66 2.00
CA SER A 84 18.17 -17.99 2.96
C SER A 84 17.43 -16.75 3.48
N ASN A 85 18.11 -15.61 3.54
CA ASN A 85 17.59 -14.39 4.16
C ASN A 85 17.60 -13.22 3.15
N ILE A 86 16.81 -13.37 2.09
CA ILE A 86 16.65 -12.30 1.09
C ILE A 86 15.78 -11.19 1.67
N CYS A 87 16.26 -9.95 1.60
CA CYS A 87 15.52 -8.75 1.90
C CYS A 87 15.17 -7.99 0.61
N VAL A 88 13.90 -7.90 0.28
CA VAL A 88 13.45 -7.04 -0.82
C VAL A 88 13.17 -5.64 -0.24
N ILE A 89 13.89 -4.63 -0.74
CA ILE A 89 13.86 -3.27 -0.20
C ILE A 89 13.72 -2.26 -1.33
N GLY A 90 12.95 -1.17 -1.13
CA GLY A 90 12.84 -0.09 -2.11
C GLY A 90 11.52 0.67 -2.05
N ASN A 91 11.26 1.40 -3.13
CA ASN A 91 10.05 2.18 -3.34
C ASN A 91 9.32 1.67 -4.59
N PRO A 92 8.54 0.59 -4.50
CA PRO A 92 7.84 0.03 -5.66
C PRO A 92 6.74 0.98 -6.17
N PRO A 93 6.37 0.91 -7.46
CA PRO A 93 5.28 1.70 -8.01
C PRO A 93 3.95 1.34 -7.35
N PHE A 94 3.11 2.36 -7.06
CA PHE A 94 1.90 2.15 -6.27
C PHE A 94 0.72 1.65 -7.10
N GLY A 95 0.54 2.22 -8.29
CA GLY A 95 -0.60 1.94 -9.15
C GLY A 95 -1.94 2.41 -8.59
N LYS A 96 -2.98 2.30 -9.41
CA LYS A 96 -4.35 2.69 -9.01
C LYS A 96 -4.81 1.88 -7.79
N ASN A 97 -5.27 2.58 -6.74
CA ASN A 97 -5.74 1.97 -5.49
C ASN A 97 -4.69 1.03 -4.85
N SER A 98 -3.41 1.35 -4.97
CA SER A 98 -2.30 0.55 -4.45
C SER A 98 -2.20 -0.88 -5.03
N SER A 99 -2.82 -1.13 -6.19
CA SER A 99 -2.91 -2.48 -6.75
C SER A 99 -1.54 -3.03 -7.16
N LEU A 100 -0.67 -2.16 -7.70
CA LEU A 100 0.65 -2.56 -8.14
C LEU A 100 1.58 -2.81 -6.96
N ALA A 101 1.58 -1.95 -5.94
CA ALA A 101 2.33 -2.16 -4.71
C ALA A 101 1.95 -3.48 -4.00
N VAL A 102 0.65 -3.86 -4.01
CA VAL A 102 0.21 -5.17 -3.49
C VAL A 102 0.77 -6.32 -4.33
N LYS A 103 0.82 -6.19 -5.66
CA LYS A 103 1.43 -7.20 -6.53
C LYS A 103 2.92 -7.33 -6.28
N PHE A 104 3.66 -6.23 -6.18
CA PHE A 104 5.09 -6.22 -5.84
C PHE A 104 5.33 -6.90 -4.49
N PHE A 105 4.53 -6.57 -3.47
CA PHE A 105 4.63 -7.20 -2.16
C PHE A 105 4.43 -8.72 -2.24
N ASN A 106 3.36 -9.18 -2.90
CA ASN A 106 3.04 -10.60 -2.97
C ASN A 106 4.02 -11.38 -3.85
N HIS A 107 4.57 -10.76 -4.89
CA HIS A 107 5.64 -11.35 -5.69
C HIS A 107 6.92 -11.49 -4.86
N SER A 108 7.34 -10.43 -4.15
CA SER A 108 8.45 -10.51 -3.18
C SER A 108 8.22 -11.61 -2.15
N ALA A 109 6.98 -11.77 -1.71
CA ALA A 109 6.61 -12.79 -0.73
C ALA A 109 6.67 -14.23 -1.27
N SER A 110 6.99 -14.49 -2.53
CA SER A 110 7.23 -15.85 -3.03
C SER A 110 8.62 -16.36 -2.62
N PHE A 111 9.64 -15.48 -2.54
CA PHE A 111 11.02 -15.88 -2.31
C PHE A 111 11.69 -15.16 -1.12
N ALA A 112 11.26 -13.95 -0.74
CA ALA A 112 11.91 -13.17 0.29
C ALA A 112 11.62 -13.69 1.71
N LYS A 113 12.56 -13.44 2.63
CA LYS A 113 12.35 -13.54 4.08
C LYS A 113 11.86 -12.21 4.65
N TYR A 114 12.35 -11.10 4.12
CA TYR A 114 12.04 -9.76 4.59
C TYR A 114 11.59 -8.89 3.42
N ILE A 115 10.61 -8.02 3.68
CA ILE A 115 10.15 -7.00 2.73
C ILE A 115 10.18 -5.65 3.46
N ALA A 116 10.95 -4.70 2.93
CA ALA A 116 11.16 -3.37 3.50
C ALA A 116 10.81 -2.30 2.46
N PHE A 117 9.53 -1.91 2.38
CA PHE A 117 9.02 -1.06 1.31
C PHE A 117 8.54 0.30 1.79
N ILE A 118 8.75 1.31 0.94
CA ILE A 118 7.98 2.54 0.97
C ILE A 118 6.64 2.24 0.28
N LEU A 119 5.55 2.51 0.97
CA LEU A 119 4.20 2.13 0.55
C LEU A 119 3.23 3.30 0.77
N PRO A 120 2.16 3.43 -0.02
CA PRO A 120 1.15 4.45 0.25
C PRO A 120 0.47 4.21 1.60
N ARG A 121 0.02 5.27 2.28
CA ARG A 121 -0.67 5.18 3.59
C ARG A 121 -1.89 4.25 3.58
N THR A 122 -2.42 3.92 2.42
CA THR A 122 -3.51 2.94 2.28
C THR A 122 -3.12 1.54 2.76
N PHE A 123 -1.82 1.21 2.83
CA PHE A 123 -1.32 -0.05 3.40
C PHE A 123 -1.59 -0.20 4.91
N ARG A 124 -2.01 0.86 5.58
CA ARG A 124 -2.52 0.83 6.97
C ARG A 124 -3.98 0.39 7.08
N LYS A 125 -4.67 0.24 5.95
CA LYS A 125 -6.07 -0.20 5.92
C LYS A 125 -6.15 -1.73 5.92
N ASP A 126 -7.02 -2.27 6.77
CA ASP A 126 -7.24 -3.72 6.86
C ASP A 126 -7.57 -4.35 5.50
N SER A 127 -8.33 -3.64 4.66
CA SER A 127 -8.70 -4.11 3.32
C SER A 127 -7.50 -4.28 2.37
N ILE A 128 -6.40 -3.56 2.59
CA ILE A 128 -5.14 -3.75 1.86
C ILE A 128 -4.32 -4.85 2.55
N VAL A 129 -4.17 -4.77 3.88
CA VAL A 129 -3.41 -5.77 4.66
C VAL A 129 -3.93 -7.18 4.43
N ASN A 130 -5.24 -7.36 4.32
CA ASN A 130 -5.86 -8.66 4.02
C ASN A 130 -5.56 -9.21 2.60
N ARG A 131 -5.06 -8.38 1.69
CA ARG A 131 -4.63 -8.81 0.34
C ARG A 131 -3.17 -9.24 0.26
N LEU A 132 -2.39 -8.93 1.32
CA LEU A 132 -0.97 -9.28 1.40
C LEU A 132 -0.81 -10.73 1.84
N ASN A 133 0.27 -11.39 1.38
CA ASN A 133 0.62 -12.74 1.78
C ASN A 133 0.61 -12.87 3.31
N ARG A 134 -0.16 -13.81 3.82
CA ARG A 134 -0.45 -13.95 5.25
C ARG A 134 0.72 -14.50 6.05
N SER A 135 1.72 -15.10 5.43
CA SER A 135 2.95 -15.52 6.12
C SER A 135 3.85 -14.33 6.52
N PHE A 136 3.58 -13.12 6.01
CA PHE A 136 4.33 -11.92 6.37
C PHE A 136 3.65 -11.15 7.49
N HIS A 137 4.41 -10.79 8.52
CA HIS A 137 3.98 -10.03 9.68
C HIS A 137 4.68 -8.68 9.70
N LEU A 138 3.92 -7.60 9.91
CA LEU A 138 4.46 -6.26 10.09
C LEU A 138 5.27 -6.21 11.38
N THR A 139 6.56 -5.86 11.29
CA THR A 139 7.48 -5.74 12.42
C THR A 139 7.88 -4.30 12.72
N TYR A 140 7.78 -3.42 11.72
CA TYR A 140 8.07 -2.00 11.87
C TYR A 140 7.25 -1.16 10.89
N GLU A 141 6.81 0.01 11.34
CA GLU A 141 6.17 1.04 10.52
C GLU A 141 6.58 2.44 10.97
N GLU A 142 6.81 3.33 10.00
CA GLU A 142 6.91 4.75 10.23
C GLU A 142 6.22 5.57 9.12
N ILE A 143 5.68 6.73 9.49
CA ILE A 143 5.11 7.67 8.52
C ILE A 143 6.23 8.54 7.96
N LEU A 144 6.36 8.57 6.63
CA LEU A 144 7.35 9.41 5.97
C LEU A 144 6.92 10.87 5.91
N ASN A 145 7.91 11.76 6.03
CA ASN A 145 7.71 13.20 5.91
C ASN A 145 7.33 13.60 4.48
N LYS A 146 6.67 14.75 4.34
CA LYS A 146 6.25 15.27 3.03
C LYS A 146 7.40 15.47 2.03
N ASN A 147 8.60 15.79 2.51
CA ASN A 147 9.78 16.08 1.69
C ASN A 147 10.68 14.87 1.45
N SER A 148 10.13 13.65 1.49
CA SER A 148 10.89 12.40 1.33
C SER A 148 11.22 12.07 -0.12
N PHE A 149 10.58 12.72 -1.08
CA PHE A 149 10.69 12.41 -2.50
C PHE A 149 11.05 13.62 -3.35
N GLU A 150 11.58 13.35 -4.54
CA GLU A 150 11.88 14.33 -5.57
C GLU A 150 11.46 13.81 -6.96
N LEU A 151 11.21 14.70 -7.90
CA LEU A 151 11.04 14.39 -9.32
C LEU A 151 12.40 14.33 -10.03
N LEU A 152 12.41 14.00 -11.32
CA LEU A 152 13.63 13.97 -12.15
C LEU A 152 14.35 15.33 -12.21
N ASP A 153 13.60 16.43 -12.17
CA ASP A 153 14.13 17.80 -12.15
C ASP A 153 14.60 18.25 -10.76
N LYS A 154 14.66 17.32 -9.79
CA LYS A 154 15.04 17.57 -8.40
C LYS A 154 14.05 18.43 -7.60
N SER A 155 12.90 18.76 -8.15
CA SER A 155 11.85 19.43 -7.40
C SER A 155 11.26 18.50 -6.33
N ASP A 156 10.85 19.07 -5.20
CA ASP A 156 10.23 18.34 -4.10
C ASP A 156 8.89 17.74 -4.52
N TYR A 157 8.70 16.47 -4.22
CA TYR A 157 7.43 15.78 -4.44
C TYR A 157 6.85 15.24 -3.12
N SER A 158 5.57 15.48 -2.91
CA SER A 158 4.89 15.09 -1.68
C SER A 158 3.78 14.10 -1.93
N VAL A 159 3.99 12.89 -1.46
CA VAL A 159 2.96 11.83 -1.46
C VAL A 159 2.88 11.19 -0.08
N PRO A 160 1.66 10.96 0.47
CA PRO A 160 1.49 10.36 1.79
C PRO A 160 1.92 8.90 1.82
N CYS A 161 3.09 8.61 2.37
CA CYS A 161 3.67 7.28 2.44
C CYS A 161 3.96 6.84 3.87
N VAL A 162 4.15 5.54 4.01
CA VAL A 162 4.72 4.85 5.16
C VAL A 162 5.90 4.01 4.71
N PHE A 163 6.88 3.81 5.56
CA PHE A 163 7.86 2.75 5.41
C PHE A 163 7.46 1.59 6.31
N GLN A 164 7.42 0.39 5.77
CA GLN A 164 7.04 -0.80 6.51
C GLN A 164 8.08 -1.90 6.31
N ILE A 165 8.43 -2.59 7.41
CA ILE A 165 9.25 -3.80 7.40
C ILE A 165 8.35 -4.97 7.79
N TRP A 166 8.35 -5.99 6.94
CA TRP A 166 7.60 -7.22 7.10
C TRP A 166 8.55 -8.41 7.13
N GLU A 167 8.27 -9.36 8.00
CA GLU A 167 9.05 -10.58 8.16
C GLU A 167 8.17 -11.81 7.92
N ARG A 168 8.69 -12.78 7.17
CA ARG A 168 8.07 -14.08 6.99
C ARG A 168 8.13 -14.87 8.29
N LYS A 169 6.99 -15.42 8.69
CA LYS A 169 6.86 -16.33 9.84
C LYS A 169 6.21 -17.64 9.43
N SER A 170 6.39 -18.66 10.26
CA SER A 170 5.78 -19.99 10.05
C SER A 170 4.26 -19.98 10.23
N ASN A 171 3.74 -19.14 11.13
CA ASN A 171 2.31 -18.98 11.34
C ASN A 171 1.71 -17.92 10.39
N LEU A 172 0.49 -18.15 9.96
CA LEU A 172 -0.25 -17.20 9.12
C LEU A 172 -0.90 -16.11 9.98
N ARG A 173 -0.87 -14.87 9.49
CA ARG A 173 -1.70 -13.79 10.07
C ARG A 173 -3.18 -14.12 9.94
N ASP A 174 -3.96 -13.74 10.94
CA ASP A 174 -5.40 -13.74 10.83
C ASP A 174 -5.89 -12.69 9.82
N ILE A 175 -6.98 -12.99 9.16
CA ILE A 175 -7.71 -12.02 8.35
C ILE A 175 -8.44 -11.06 9.29
N ILE A 176 -8.20 -9.76 9.11
CA ILE A 176 -8.84 -8.72 9.92
C ILE A 176 -10.28 -8.57 9.43
N ILE A 177 -11.21 -9.08 10.21
CA ILE A 177 -12.65 -8.95 9.97
C ILE A 177 -13.16 -7.86 10.89
N LYS A 178 -13.64 -6.75 10.32
CA LYS A 178 -14.36 -5.76 11.11
C LYS A 178 -15.80 -6.21 11.27
N ASP A 179 -16.24 -6.38 12.51
CA ASP A 179 -17.66 -6.51 12.78
C ASP A 179 -18.36 -5.22 12.34
N ARG A 180 -19.28 -5.34 11.41
CA ARG A 180 -20.10 -4.25 10.88
C ARG A 180 -21.53 -4.30 11.43
N ASN A 181 -21.80 -5.25 12.30
CA ASN A 181 -23.10 -5.39 12.92
C ASN A 181 -23.29 -4.31 13.98
N HIS A 182 -24.47 -3.78 14.06
CA HIS A 182 -24.89 -2.86 15.11
C HIS A 182 -26.21 -3.36 15.72
N LYS A 183 -26.39 -3.16 17.02
CA LYS A 183 -27.60 -3.64 17.71
C LYS A 183 -28.90 -3.00 17.22
N ASP A 184 -28.81 -1.76 16.73
CA ASP A 184 -29.97 -0.95 16.39
C ASP A 184 -30.22 -0.85 14.88
N TRP A 185 -29.29 -1.33 14.02
CA TRP A 185 -29.43 -1.28 12.56
C TRP A 185 -28.57 -2.34 11.88
N THR A 186 -28.96 -2.71 10.65
CA THR A 186 -28.22 -3.67 9.82
C THR A 186 -28.05 -3.14 8.40
N TRP A 187 -26.90 -3.47 7.79
CA TRP A 187 -26.70 -3.24 6.37
C TRP A 187 -27.53 -4.23 5.55
N VAL A 188 -28.26 -3.73 4.56
CA VAL A 188 -29.09 -4.56 3.68
C VAL A 188 -28.85 -4.21 2.22
N SER A 189 -29.23 -5.10 1.29
CA SER A 189 -29.31 -4.76 -0.11
C SER A 189 -30.52 -3.86 -0.37
N LYS A 190 -30.53 -3.14 -1.49
CA LYS A 190 -31.67 -2.32 -1.90
C LYS A 190 -32.96 -3.12 -2.01
N THR A 191 -32.86 -4.38 -2.43
CA THR A 191 -34.00 -5.31 -2.62
C THR A 191 -34.56 -5.86 -1.31
N ASN A 192 -33.87 -5.69 -0.18
CA ASN A 192 -34.28 -6.23 1.12
C ASN A 192 -35.08 -5.21 1.97
N ASN A 193 -35.87 -4.38 1.30
CA ASN A 193 -36.78 -3.41 1.90
C ASN A 193 -36.07 -2.58 3.01
N PRO A 194 -35.08 -1.73 2.63
CA PRO A 194 -34.37 -0.86 3.58
C PRO A 194 -35.31 0.25 4.09
N ASP A 195 -35.04 0.74 5.29
CA ASP A 195 -35.79 1.86 5.87
C ASP A 195 -35.20 3.20 5.44
N PHE A 196 -33.86 3.27 5.27
CA PHE A 196 -33.17 4.47 4.83
C PHE A 196 -31.88 4.17 4.07
N ALA A 197 -31.32 5.21 3.45
CA ALA A 197 -30.07 5.14 2.71
C ALA A 197 -29.11 6.27 3.13
N ILE A 198 -27.81 5.98 3.13
CA ILE A 198 -26.73 6.95 3.38
C ILE A 198 -25.92 7.12 2.11
N ARG A 199 -25.78 8.35 1.64
CA ARG A 199 -24.96 8.66 0.48
C ARG A 199 -23.48 8.43 0.81
N ARG A 200 -22.78 7.62 0.02
CA ARG A 200 -21.38 7.21 0.25
C ARG A 200 -20.35 8.02 -0.52
N VAL A 201 -20.74 8.75 -1.57
CA VAL A 201 -19.83 9.44 -2.49
C VAL A 201 -20.31 10.85 -2.85
N GLY A 202 -19.36 11.72 -3.25
CA GLY A 202 -19.61 13.08 -3.70
C GLY A 202 -19.78 14.08 -2.56
N VAL A 203 -20.09 15.34 -2.91
CA VAL A 203 -20.20 16.48 -1.98
C VAL A 203 -21.19 16.22 -0.83
N ASN A 204 -22.22 15.45 -1.10
CA ASN A 204 -23.25 15.10 -0.11
C ASN A 204 -23.00 13.73 0.55
N ALA A 205 -21.75 13.23 0.59
CA ALA A 205 -21.44 12.00 1.28
C ALA A 205 -21.77 12.11 2.79
N GLY A 206 -22.46 11.09 3.33
CA GLY A 206 -22.98 11.09 4.69
C GLY A 206 -24.46 11.54 4.81
N LYS A 207 -25.00 12.21 3.78
CA LYS A 207 -26.40 12.62 3.80
C LYS A 207 -27.33 11.40 3.80
N ILE A 208 -28.40 11.50 4.58
CA ILE A 208 -29.34 10.42 4.86
C ILE A 208 -30.66 10.70 4.15
N TYR A 209 -31.27 9.66 3.62
CA TYR A 209 -32.54 9.71 2.90
C TYR A 209 -33.46 8.61 3.40
N LYS A 210 -34.74 8.89 3.58
CA LYS A 210 -35.74 7.80 3.66
C LYS A 210 -35.69 7.01 2.36
N PHE A 211 -35.81 5.70 2.48
CA PHE A 211 -35.73 4.84 1.30
C PHE A 211 -36.82 5.17 0.28
N ASN A 212 -36.44 5.17 -0.98
CA ASN A 212 -37.31 5.11 -2.14
C ASN A 212 -36.58 4.43 -3.30
N ASP A 213 -37.32 3.87 -4.25
CA ASP A 213 -36.76 3.06 -5.35
C ASP A 213 -35.88 3.84 -6.32
N LYS A 214 -35.91 5.18 -6.31
CA LYS A 214 -35.07 6.04 -7.18
C LYS A 214 -33.65 6.17 -6.67
N ILE A 215 -33.35 5.73 -5.43
CA ILE A 215 -32.00 5.83 -4.83
C ILE A 215 -31.08 4.79 -5.49
N SER A 216 -29.96 5.25 -6.03
CA SER A 216 -28.98 4.42 -6.74
C SER A 216 -28.10 3.61 -5.81
N GLU A 217 -27.93 2.31 -6.05
CA GLU A 217 -27.03 1.41 -5.33
C GLU A 217 -25.57 1.81 -5.50
N SER A 218 -25.18 2.34 -6.66
CA SER A 218 -23.81 2.73 -6.93
C SER A 218 -23.30 3.87 -6.07
N SER A 219 -24.21 4.64 -5.44
CA SER A 219 -23.87 5.85 -4.68
C SER A 219 -24.38 5.87 -3.25
N HIS A 220 -25.08 4.84 -2.80
CA HIS A 220 -25.65 4.79 -1.45
C HIS A 220 -25.40 3.44 -0.77
N TYR A 221 -25.39 3.47 0.54
CA TYR A 221 -25.53 2.32 1.41
C TYR A 221 -26.98 2.26 1.92
N PHE A 222 -27.51 1.06 2.09
CA PHE A 222 -28.87 0.83 2.55
C PHE A 222 -28.88 0.19 3.93
N LEU A 223 -29.78 0.64 4.77
CA LEU A 223 -29.89 0.19 6.17
C LEU A 223 -31.34 -0.13 6.54
N LYS A 224 -31.46 -1.13 7.38
CA LYS A 224 -32.71 -1.48 8.05
C LYS A 224 -32.58 -1.16 9.53
N SER A 225 -33.53 -0.39 10.07
CA SER A 225 -33.56 0.01 11.47
C SER A 225 -34.94 0.56 11.85
N ASN A 226 -35.08 1.04 13.09
CA ASN A 226 -36.27 1.79 13.50
C ASN A 226 -36.15 3.30 13.21
N ASP A 227 -37.29 4.02 13.26
CA ASP A 227 -37.37 5.46 13.00
C ASP A 227 -36.45 6.30 13.91
N LYS A 228 -36.30 5.90 15.16
CA LYS A 228 -35.45 6.60 16.14
C LYS A 228 -33.99 6.64 15.70
N VAL A 229 -33.48 5.59 15.06
CA VAL A 229 -32.11 5.55 14.52
C VAL A 229 -31.99 6.48 13.33
N PHE A 230 -32.98 6.51 12.44
CA PHE A 230 -33.00 7.44 11.31
C PHE A 230 -32.96 8.91 11.76
N GLU A 231 -33.76 9.29 12.75
CA GLU A 231 -33.77 10.64 13.32
C GLU A 231 -32.42 11.02 13.93
N ASN A 232 -31.81 10.12 14.72
CA ASN A 232 -30.49 10.36 15.31
C ASN A 232 -29.40 10.59 14.26
N PHE A 233 -29.39 9.82 13.19
CA PHE A 233 -28.45 10.03 12.08
C PHE A 233 -28.65 11.38 11.39
N ASN A 234 -29.89 11.81 11.17
CA ASN A 234 -30.21 13.11 10.59
C ASN A 234 -29.70 14.27 11.46
N VAL A 235 -29.87 14.19 12.76
CA VAL A 235 -29.37 15.21 13.71
C VAL A 235 -27.83 15.30 13.65
N LEU A 236 -27.13 14.16 13.57
CA LEU A 236 -25.67 14.13 13.50
C LEU A 236 -25.15 14.68 12.16
N PHE A 237 -25.82 14.42 11.06
CA PHE A 237 -25.44 14.96 9.77
C PHE A 237 -25.58 16.48 9.69
N ASN A 238 -26.65 17.03 10.23
CA ASN A 238 -26.93 18.48 10.19
C ASN A 238 -26.05 19.30 11.18
N LYS A 239 -25.26 18.63 12.03
CA LYS A 239 -24.29 19.29 12.94
C LYS A 239 -22.88 19.41 12.35
N ARG A 240 -22.66 18.93 11.11
CA ARG A 240 -21.39 19.04 10.36
C ARG A 240 -21.45 20.18 9.37
#